data_a65b9a20352815531cc66301c947fb06
#
_entry.id   a65b9a20352815531cc66301c947fb06
#
_cell.length_a   1.000
_cell.length_b   1.000
_cell.length_c   1.000
_cell.angle_alpha   90.00
_cell.angle_beta   90.00
_cell.angle_gamma   90.00
#
_symmetry.space_group_name_H-M   'P 1'
#
loop_
_entity.id
_entity.type
_entity.pdbx_description
1 polymer ?
#
loop_
_entity_poly.entity_id
_entity_poly.type
_entity_poly.pdbx_seq_one_letter_code
_entity_poly.pdbx_strand_id
1 'polypeptide(L)'
;MVVRLLAAAVLGGIVGLERGSGDRPAGFRTHILVCVGSALFMLVSMYGFDELEPATALAEGDLGQRRDSARIAAQVVSGIGFLGAGTILHEGLTIRGLTTAASLWMVSAIGLAVGSGMFFLSAVATLITMITLVTFHTWEKRFAATSRSDRRFVRVVTGNRAGAITDITGYLSLNSVQVRSLNVKKDKDRDCLVIDLYLKIGKTAPEGADIVRGLQDIDGVLSVENAK
;
A
#
# COMPACT_ATOMS: atom_id res chain seq x y z
N MET A 1 29.54 -9.02 -14.58
CA MET A 1 28.25 -8.36 -14.83
C MET A 1 27.08 -9.32 -14.71
N VAL A 2 27.06 -10.46 -15.42
CA VAL A 2 25.93 -11.43 -15.37
C VAL A 2 25.60 -11.89 -13.95
N VAL A 3 26.61 -12.23 -13.12
CA VAL A 3 26.40 -12.63 -11.71
C VAL A 3 25.64 -11.58 -10.90
N ARG A 4 25.89 -10.28 -11.14
CA ARG A 4 25.18 -9.18 -10.46
C ARG A 4 23.70 -9.16 -10.87
N LEU A 5 23.38 -9.35 -12.15
CA LEU A 5 21.98 -9.42 -12.61
C LEU A 5 21.24 -10.64 -12.07
N LEU A 6 21.90 -11.80 -12.01
CA LEU A 6 21.34 -13.01 -11.41
C LEU A 6 21.10 -12.82 -9.90
N ALA A 7 22.05 -12.24 -9.18
CA ALA A 7 21.89 -11.94 -7.76
C ALA A 7 20.71 -10.95 -7.53
N ALA A 8 20.59 -9.92 -8.38
CA ALA A 8 19.46 -8.99 -8.32
C ALA A 8 18.12 -9.70 -8.56
N ALA A 9 18.06 -10.64 -9.52
CA ALA A 9 16.88 -11.44 -9.78
C ALA A 9 16.48 -12.29 -8.57
N VAL A 10 17.47 -12.93 -7.91
CA VAL A 10 17.24 -13.74 -6.72
C VAL A 10 16.76 -12.90 -5.55
N LEU A 11 17.44 -11.79 -5.22
CA LEU A 11 17.07 -10.94 -4.08
C LEU A 11 15.72 -10.25 -4.31
N GLY A 12 15.48 -9.74 -5.52
CA GLY A 12 14.18 -9.19 -5.91
C GLY A 12 13.07 -10.23 -5.89
N GLY A 13 13.39 -11.47 -6.29
CA GLY A 13 12.48 -12.62 -6.24
C GLY A 13 12.09 -13.01 -4.83
N ILE A 14 13.03 -13.03 -3.88
CA ILE A 14 12.77 -13.33 -2.46
C ILE A 14 11.71 -12.35 -1.90
N VAL A 15 11.91 -11.05 -2.11
CA VAL A 15 10.94 -10.04 -1.68
C VAL A 15 9.61 -10.19 -2.42
N GLY A 16 9.68 -10.42 -3.73
CA GLY A 16 8.50 -10.56 -4.60
C GLY A 16 7.64 -11.79 -4.29
N LEU A 17 8.23 -12.89 -3.80
CA LEU A 17 7.49 -14.10 -3.38
C LEU A 17 6.54 -13.78 -2.21
N GLU A 18 7.02 -13.03 -1.22
CA GLU A 18 6.17 -12.60 -0.10
C GLU A 18 5.04 -11.67 -0.59
N ARG A 19 5.34 -10.78 -1.53
CA ARG A 19 4.35 -9.86 -2.10
C ARG A 19 3.37 -10.53 -3.05
N GLY A 20 3.73 -11.64 -3.67
CA GLY A 20 2.85 -12.41 -4.58
C GLY A 20 1.72 -13.16 -3.88
N SER A 21 1.79 -13.37 -2.58
CA SER A 21 0.75 -14.01 -1.78
C SER A 21 -0.27 -12.97 -1.28
N GLY A 22 -1.36 -12.75 -2.02
CA GLY A 22 -2.46 -11.87 -1.62
C GLY A 22 -2.87 -10.88 -2.72
N ASP A 23 -3.97 -10.17 -2.48
CA ASP A 23 -4.51 -9.15 -3.38
C ASP A 23 -3.69 -7.85 -3.25
N ARG A 24 -2.50 -7.83 -3.86
CA ARG A 24 -1.56 -6.70 -3.80
C ARG A 24 -1.26 -6.19 -5.22
N PRO A 25 -1.10 -4.85 -5.40
CA PRO A 25 -0.92 -4.26 -6.73
C PRO A 25 0.36 -4.71 -7.46
N ALA A 26 1.42 -5.10 -6.74
CA ALA A 26 2.67 -5.60 -7.31
C ALA A 26 3.16 -6.84 -6.57
N GLY A 27 3.51 -7.89 -7.33
CA GLY A 27 3.95 -9.19 -6.83
C GLY A 27 5.32 -9.60 -7.36
N PHE A 28 5.53 -10.92 -7.47
CA PHE A 28 6.81 -11.57 -7.80
C PHE A 28 7.50 -10.99 -9.04
N ARG A 29 6.77 -10.94 -10.17
CA ARG A 29 7.34 -10.48 -11.46
C ARG A 29 7.79 -9.02 -11.39
N THR A 30 6.98 -8.17 -10.80
CA THR A 30 7.27 -6.73 -10.69
C THR A 30 8.53 -6.47 -9.88
N HIS A 31 8.68 -7.15 -8.73
CA HIS A 31 9.86 -6.97 -7.87
C HIS A 31 11.14 -7.47 -8.53
N ILE A 32 11.11 -8.61 -9.24
CA ILE A 32 12.28 -9.08 -10.01
C ILE A 32 12.66 -8.05 -11.08
N LEU A 33 11.70 -7.60 -11.89
CA LEU A 33 11.97 -6.67 -12.99
C LEU A 33 12.53 -5.34 -12.48
N VAL A 34 11.99 -4.80 -11.38
CA VAL A 34 12.50 -3.57 -10.77
C VAL A 34 13.91 -3.76 -10.25
N CYS A 35 14.20 -4.87 -9.55
CA CYS A 35 15.52 -5.14 -9.00
C CYS A 35 16.58 -5.31 -10.10
N VAL A 36 16.29 -6.14 -11.10
CA VAL A 36 17.18 -6.39 -12.24
C VAL A 36 17.37 -5.13 -13.08
N GLY A 37 16.29 -4.38 -13.35
CA GLY A 37 16.37 -3.11 -14.07
C GLY A 37 17.25 -2.09 -13.35
N SER A 38 17.08 -1.93 -12.04
CA SER A 38 17.92 -1.04 -11.24
C SER A 38 19.39 -1.47 -11.23
N ALA A 39 19.66 -2.79 -11.13
CA ALA A 39 21.03 -3.32 -11.21
C ALA A 39 21.67 -3.07 -12.60
N LEU A 40 20.87 -3.23 -13.67
CA LEU A 40 21.31 -2.95 -15.02
C LEU A 40 21.63 -1.46 -15.21
N PHE A 41 20.76 -0.55 -14.75
CA PHE A 41 21.02 0.89 -14.82
C PHE A 41 22.28 1.27 -14.04
N MET A 42 22.54 0.65 -12.88
CA MET A 42 23.78 0.87 -12.15
C MET A 42 24.99 0.38 -12.92
N LEU A 43 24.94 -0.79 -13.57
CA LEU A 43 26.02 -1.31 -14.42
C LEU A 43 26.28 -0.39 -15.62
N VAL A 44 25.23 0.09 -16.28
CA VAL A 44 25.36 1.04 -17.38
C VAL A 44 25.97 2.36 -16.89
N SER A 45 25.58 2.82 -15.70
CA SER A 45 26.13 4.04 -15.10
C SER A 45 27.62 3.93 -14.79
N MET A 46 28.08 2.75 -14.37
CA MET A 46 29.48 2.51 -14.02
C MET A 46 30.37 2.19 -15.23
N TYR A 47 29.86 1.45 -16.20
CA TYR A 47 30.69 0.84 -17.26
C TYR A 47 30.27 1.20 -18.68
N GLY A 48 29.05 1.71 -18.87
CA GLY A 48 28.46 1.85 -20.22
C GLY A 48 29.09 2.95 -21.09
N PHE A 49 29.91 3.80 -20.51
CA PHE A 49 30.50 4.97 -21.19
C PHE A 49 32.03 5.00 -21.17
N ASP A 50 32.68 3.96 -20.67
CA ASP A 50 34.16 3.91 -20.54
C ASP A 50 34.87 3.99 -21.89
N GLU A 51 34.23 3.47 -22.97
CA GLU A 51 34.83 3.45 -24.31
C GLU A 51 34.76 4.80 -25.05
N LEU A 52 34.02 5.78 -24.51
CA LEU A 52 33.81 7.08 -25.16
C LEU A 52 34.84 8.15 -24.73
N GLU A 53 35.79 7.84 -23.87
CA GLU A 53 36.82 8.78 -23.51
C GLU A 53 38.04 8.67 -24.46
N PRO A 54 38.36 9.73 -25.19
CA PRO A 54 39.61 9.71 -25.95
C PRO A 54 40.80 9.63 -25.00
N ALA A 55 41.78 8.75 -25.32
CA ALA A 55 42.98 8.54 -24.51
C ALA A 55 43.79 9.84 -24.24
N THR A 56 43.46 10.93 -24.96
CA THR A 56 44.06 12.26 -24.79
C THR A 56 43.58 13.00 -23.54
N ALA A 57 42.41 12.65 -22.97
CA ALA A 57 41.92 13.30 -21.76
C ALA A 57 42.72 12.94 -20.47
N LEU A 58 43.49 11.87 -20.51
CA LEU A 58 44.36 11.45 -19.39
C LEU A 58 45.71 12.24 -19.32
N ALA A 59 46.05 13.01 -20.36
CA ALA A 59 47.35 13.69 -20.49
C ALA A 59 47.36 15.13 -19.97
N GLU A 60 46.25 15.78 -19.83
CA GLU A 60 46.17 17.18 -19.40
C GLU A 60 45.40 17.30 -18.08
N GLY A 61 46.03 16.97 -16.98
CA GLY A 61 45.73 17.43 -15.61
C GLY A 61 44.33 17.95 -15.24
N ASP A 62 43.31 17.68 -16.05
CA ASP A 62 41.94 18.08 -15.81
C ASP A 62 41.24 17.17 -14.80
N LEU A 63 41.46 17.47 -13.53
CA LEU A 63 40.80 16.87 -12.38
C LEU A 63 39.25 17.19 -12.37
N GLY A 64 38.74 17.91 -13.37
CA GLY A 64 37.40 18.47 -13.37
C GLY A 64 36.30 17.59 -13.96
N GLN A 65 36.61 16.56 -14.75
CA GLN A 65 35.58 15.74 -15.40
C GLN A 65 35.62 14.25 -15.01
N ARG A 66 35.75 13.96 -13.73
CA ARG A 66 35.43 12.60 -13.27
C ARG A 66 33.93 12.40 -13.54
N ARG A 67 33.63 11.49 -14.46
CA ARG A 67 32.24 11.06 -14.70
C ARG A 67 31.57 10.70 -13.40
N ASP A 68 30.45 11.36 -13.15
CA ASP A 68 29.59 11.04 -12.01
C ASP A 68 28.82 9.74 -12.31
N SER A 69 29.42 8.60 -11.93
CA SER A 69 28.79 7.28 -12.07
C SER A 69 27.47 7.15 -11.26
N ALA A 70 27.13 8.15 -10.45
CA ALA A 70 25.88 8.17 -9.71
C ALA A 70 24.70 8.78 -10.50
N ARG A 71 24.93 9.45 -11.64
CA ARG A 71 23.89 10.20 -12.36
C ARG A 71 22.72 9.33 -12.79
N ILE A 72 22.96 8.21 -13.46
CA ILE A 72 21.88 7.30 -13.90
C ILE A 72 21.23 6.62 -12.68
N ALA A 73 22.03 6.24 -11.68
CA ALA A 73 21.50 5.68 -10.45
C ALA A 73 20.58 6.66 -9.71
N ALA A 74 20.92 7.94 -9.68
CA ALA A 74 20.07 8.99 -9.10
C ALA A 74 18.72 9.11 -9.82
N GLN A 75 18.69 8.96 -11.15
CA GLN A 75 17.47 8.97 -11.94
C GLN A 75 16.59 7.74 -11.66
N VAL A 76 17.17 6.58 -11.34
CA VAL A 76 16.41 5.40 -10.92
C VAL A 76 15.67 5.69 -9.62
N VAL A 77 16.35 6.32 -8.64
CA VAL A 77 15.73 6.67 -7.33
C VAL A 77 14.54 7.64 -7.52
N SER A 78 14.67 8.60 -8.43
CA SER A 78 13.57 9.50 -8.79
C SER A 78 12.46 8.78 -9.56
N GLY A 79 12.83 8.00 -10.57
CA GLY A 79 11.90 7.32 -11.48
C GLY A 79 11.04 6.25 -10.82
N ILE A 80 11.55 5.53 -9.81
CA ILE A 80 10.79 4.51 -9.09
C ILE A 80 9.57 5.11 -8.36
N GLY A 81 9.60 6.39 -8.04
CA GLY A 81 8.47 7.10 -7.44
C GLY A 81 7.21 7.05 -8.30
N PHE A 82 7.33 7.08 -9.62
CA PHE A 82 6.21 6.95 -10.55
C PHE A 82 5.54 5.56 -10.45
N LEU A 83 6.33 4.48 -10.42
CA LEU A 83 5.82 3.12 -10.24
C LEU A 83 5.21 2.95 -8.84
N GLY A 84 5.85 3.50 -7.81
CA GLY A 84 5.31 3.49 -6.44
C GLY A 84 3.95 4.18 -6.37
N ALA A 85 3.81 5.37 -6.93
CA ALA A 85 2.56 6.12 -6.97
C ALA A 85 1.46 5.33 -7.70
N GLY A 86 1.79 4.64 -8.79
CA GLY A 86 0.87 3.79 -9.56
C GLY A 86 0.30 2.60 -8.76
N THR A 87 0.93 2.22 -7.64
CA THR A 87 0.43 1.15 -6.77
C THR A 87 -0.45 1.65 -5.62
N ILE A 88 -0.54 2.96 -5.42
CA ILE A 88 -1.33 3.57 -4.34
C ILE A 88 -2.73 3.86 -4.85
N LEU A 89 -3.71 3.16 -4.27
CA LEU A 89 -5.12 3.28 -4.64
C LEU A 89 -5.90 3.97 -3.52
N HIS A 90 -6.72 4.94 -3.91
CA HIS A 90 -7.67 5.62 -3.03
C HIS A 90 -9.07 5.05 -3.26
N GLU A 91 -9.60 4.34 -2.28
CA GLU A 91 -10.96 3.81 -2.28
C GLU A 91 -11.78 4.51 -1.17
N GLY A 92 -12.38 5.63 -1.50
CA GLY A 92 -13.10 6.47 -0.54
C GLY A 92 -12.17 7.01 0.55
N LEU A 93 -12.37 6.59 1.80
CA LEU A 93 -11.55 6.98 2.95
C LEU A 93 -10.37 6.03 3.23
N THR A 94 -10.19 5.01 2.39
CA THR A 94 -9.15 3.99 2.58
C THR A 94 -8.07 4.16 1.53
N ILE A 95 -6.81 4.13 1.97
CA ILE A 95 -5.64 4.14 1.09
C ILE A 95 -5.01 2.75 1.14
N ARG A 96 -4.83 2.12 -0.03
CA ARG A 96 -4.18 0.82 -0.20
C ARG A 96 -2.90 0.96 -1.00
N GLY A 97 -1.98 0.01 -0.88
CA GLY A 97 -0.78 -0.06 -1.71
C GLY A 97 0.45 0.68 -1.16
N LEU A 98 0.38 1.40 -0.04
CA LEU A 98 1.52 2.11 0.56
C LEU A 98 2.72 1.20 0.84
N THR A 99 2.48 0.03 1.44
CA THR A 99 3.54 -0.97 1.70
C THR A 99 4.11 -1.53 0.40
N THR A 100 3.28 -1.70 -0.63
CA THR A 100 3.72 -2.14 -1.96
C THR A 100 4.63 -1.09 -2.61
N ALA A 101 4.25 0.17 -2.57
CA ALA A 101 5.08 1.28 -3.06
C ALA A 101 6.45 1.32 -2.35
N ALA A 102 6.45 1.20 -1.02
CA ALA A 102 7.67 1.16 -0.22
C ALA A 102 8.54 -0.06 -0.55
N SER A 103 7.94 -1.25 -0.77
CA SER A 103 8.70 -2.45 -1.14
C SER A 103 9.31 -2.36 -2.54
N LEU A 104 8.64 -1.74 -3.51
CA LEU A 104 9.21 -1.47 -4.84
C LEU A 104 10.38 -0.51 -4.76
N TRP A 105 10.27 0.55 -3.95
CA TRP A 105 11.37 1.50 -3.73
C TRP A 105 12.59 0.80 -3.11
N MET A 106 12.37 -0.05 -2.10
CA MET A 106 13.43 -0.79 -1.43
C MET A 106 14.10 -1.81 -2.35
N VAL A 107 13.33 -2.55 -3.16
CA VAL A 107 13.86 -3.51 -4.14
C VAL A 107 14.67 -2.80 -5.22
N SER A 108 14.30 -1.59 -5.63
CA SER A 108 15.09 -0.77 -6.54
C SER A 108 16.46 -0.41 -5.92
N ALA A 109 16.47 -0.01 -4.64
CA ALA A 109 17.72 0.27 -3.91
C ALA A 109 18.62 -0.97 -3.77
N ILE A 110 18.03 -2.14 -3.48
CA ILE A 110 18.74 -3.43 -3.46
C ILE A 110 19.35 -3.71 -4.83
N GLY A 111 18.64 -3.48 -5.92
CA GLY A 111 19.14 -3.65 -7.28
C GLY A 111 20.33 -2.75 -7.58
N LEU A 112 20.25 -1.46 -7.23
CA LEU A 112 21.38 -0.51 -7.37
C LEU A 112 22.60 -0.98 -6.58
N ALA A 113 22.41 -1.45 -5.36
CA ALA A 113 23.50 -1.94 -4.50
C ALA A 113 24.14 -3.22 -5.07
N VAL A 114 23.36 -4.18 -5.57
CA VAL A 114 23.89 -5.37 -6.28
C VAL A 114 24.64 -4.96 -7.54
N GLY A 115 24.07 -4.04 -8.31
CA GLY A 115 24.69 -3.50 -9.54
C GLY A 115 26.05 -2.85 -9.27
N SER A 116 26.20 -2.16 -8.14
CA SER A 116 27.49 -1.59 -7.72
C SER A 116 28.48 -2.64 -7.16
N GLY A 117 28.03 -3.87 -6.88
CA GLY A 117 28.85 -4.96 -6.33
C GLY A 117 28.77 -5.08 -4.80
N MET A 118 27.90 -4.34 -4.13
CA MET A 118 27.72 -4.35 -2.67
C MET A 118 26.82 -5.53 -2.23
N PHE A 119 27.24 -6.76 -2.51
CA PHE A 119 26.43 -7.97 -2.27
C PHE A 119 26.04 -8.15 -0.80
N PHE A 120 26.99 -7.93 0.13
CA PHE A 120 26.71 -8.06 1.56
C PHE A 120 25.62 -7.09 2.03
N LEU A 121 25.75 -5.82 1.65
CA LEU A 121 24.77 -4.79 1.99
C LEU A 121 23.39 -5.11 1.40
N SER A 122 23.36 -5.58 0.16
CA SER A 122 22.12 -5.98 -0.53
C SER A 122 21.44 -7.17 0.15
N ALA A 123 22.21 -8.16 0.61
CA ALA A 123 21.68 -9.30 1.35
C ALA A 123 21.10 -8.87 2.71
N VAL A 124 21.81 -8.00 3.45
CA VAL A 124 21.31 -7.43 4.71
C VAL A 124 20.04 -6.61 4.50
N ALA A 125 20.01 -5.74 3.48
CA ALA A 125 18.84 -4.95 3.13
C ALA A 125 17.63 -5.84 2.78
N THR A 126 17.86 -6.93 2.03
CA THR A 126 16.82 -7.90 1.70
C THR A 126 16.28 -8.59 2.95
N LEU A 127 17.19 -9.00 3.86
CA LEU A 127 16.79 -9.63 5.13
C LEU A 127 15.93 -8.69 5.99
N ILE A 128 16.36 -7.44 6.15
CA ILE A 128 15.60 -6.42 6.91
C ILE A 128 14.24 -6.20 6.26
N THR A 129 14.19 -6.10 4.93
CA THR A 129 12.94 -5.95 4.18
C THR A 129 12.01 -7.12 4.44
N MET A 130 12.51 -8.35 4.36
CA MET A 130 11.71 -9.56 4.62
C MET A 130 11.19 -9.63 6.05
N ILE A 131 12.05 -9.34 7.05
CA ILE A 131 11.62 -9.28 8.44
C ILE A 131 10.50 -8.24 8.60
N THR A 132 10.67 -7.05 8.02
CA THR A 132 9.67 -5.99 8.10
C THR A 132 8.34 -6.42 7.48
N LEU A 133 8.36 -6.99 6.27
CA LEU A 133 7.15 -7.37 5.55
C LEU A 133 6.38 -8.53 6.22
N VAL A 134 7.10 -9.51 6.76
CA VAL A 134 6.50 -10.70 7.39
C VAL A 134 6.07 -10.41 8.83
N THR A 135 6.94 -9.83 9.64
CA THR A 135 6.72 -9.65 11.09
C THR A 135 5.63 -8.61 11.35
N PHE A 136 5.69 -7.44 10.69
CA PHE A 136 4.71 -6.39 10.91
C PHE A 136 3.32 -6.79 10.40
N HIS A 137 3.22 -7.57 9.33
CA HIS A 137 1.93 -8.09 8.88
C HIS A 137 1.23 -8.97 9.93
N THR A 138 2.00 -9.80 10.64
CA THR A 138 1.48 -10.66 11.71
C THR A 138 1.12 -9.84 12.96
N TRP A 139 1.93 -8.86 13.30
CA TRP A 139 1.68 -7.94 14.41
C TRP A 139 0.47 -7.04 14.14
N GLU A 140 0.38 -6.47 12.95
CA GLU A 140 -0.76 -5.65 12.55
C GLU A 140 -2.08 -6.43 12.61
N LYS A 141 -2.08 -7.70 12.20
CA LYS A 141 -3.25 -8.58 12.37
C LYS A 141 -3.60 -8.80 13.84
N ARG A 142 -2.62 -8.98 14.73
CA ARG A 142 -2.87 -9.15 16.18
C ARG A 142 -3.36 -7.87 16.83
N PHE A 143 -2.75 -6.73 16.56
CA PHE A 143 -3.20 -5.43 17.07
C PHE A 143 -4.50 -4.96 16.42
N ALA A 144 -4.69 -5.18 15.13
CA ALA A 144 -5.93 -4.87 14.44
C ALA A 144 -7.10 -5.78 14.88
N ALA A 145 -6.84 -7.02 15.27
CA ALA A 145 -7.87 -7.88 15.85
C ALA A 145 -8.44 -7.30 17.16
N THR A 146 -7.58 -6.67 17.98
CA THR A 146 -8.01 -5.97 19.19
C THR A 146 -8.75 -4.66 18.88
N SER A 147 -8.44 -4.00 17.76
CA SER A 147 -9.05 -2.71 17.34
C SER A 147 -10.20 -2.88 16.33
N ARG A 148 -10.24 -4.01 15.59
CA ARG A 148 -11.32 -4.32 14.62
C ARG A 148 -12.61 -4.79 15.28
N SER A 149 -12.56 -5.25 16.52
CA SER A 149 -13.76 -5.60 17.28
C SER A 149 -14.74 -4.43 17.43
N ASP A 150 -14.23 -3.19 17.28
CA ASP A 150 -15.01 -1.97 17.52
C ASP A 150 -15.54 -1.28 16.25
N ARG A 151 -15.18 -1.76 15.05
CA ARG A 151 -15.62 -1.09 13.80
C ARG A 151 -16.56 -1.96 13.00
N ARG A 152 -17.74 -1.45 12.72
CA ARG A 152 -18.73 -2.11 11.86
C ARG A 152 -19.22 -1.17 10.78
N PHE A 153 -19.41 -1.73 9.60
CA PHE A 153 -20.08 -1.07 8.50
C PHE A 153 -21.51 -1.60 8.43
N VAL A 154 -22.48 -0.70 8.47
CA VAL A 154 -23.89 -1.02 8.38
C VAL A 154 -24.51 -0.15 7.30
N ARG A 155 -25.17 -0.78 6.36
CA ARG A 155 -25.96 -0.10 5.34
C ARG A 155 -27.43 -0.16 5.73
N VAL A 156 -28.05 1.01 5.87
CA VAL A 156 -29.46 1.15 6.18
C VAL A 156 -30.16 1.74 4.96
N VAL A 157 -31.19 1.06 4.48
CA VAL A 157 -32.09 1.58 3.44
C VAL A 157 -33.37 2.03 4.12
N THR A 158 -33.71 3.29 3.97
CA THR A 158 -34.93 3.89 4.56
C THR A 158 -35.73 4.63 3.52
N GLY A 159 -37.04 4.74 3.73
CA GLY A 159 -37.88 5.61 2.91
C GLY A 159 -37.42 7.07 3.00
N ASN A 160 -37.71 7.85 1.97
CA ASN A 160 -37.37 9.28 1.90
C ASN A 160 -38.25 10.11 2.84
N ARG A 161 -38.06 9.94 4.17
CA ARG A 161 -38.79 10.63 5.23
C ARG A 161 -37.88 11.66 5.91
N ALA A 162 -38.46 12.84 6.17
CA ALA A 162 -37.81 13.83 7.02
C ALA A 162 -37.66 13.27 8.44
N GLY A 163 -36.43 13.33 8.98
CA GLY A 163 -36.10 12.80 10.33
C GLY A 163 -35.46 11.42 10.36
N ALA A 164 -35.50 10.61 9.28
CA ALA A 164 -34.95 9.25 9.27
C ALA A 164 -33.48 9.19 9.73
N ILE A 165 -32.67 10.15 9.32
CA ILE A 165 -31.25 10.23 9.75
C ILE A 165 -31.14 10.53 11.25
N THR A 166 -32.00 11.42 11.75
CA THR A 166 -32.03 11.82 13.17
C THR A 166 -32.45 10.64 14.06
N ASP A 167 -33.46 9.88 13.64
CA ASP A 167 -33.94 8.72 14.38
C ASP A 167 -32.87 7.63 14.45
N ILE A 168 -32.19 7.34 13.32
CA ILE A 168 -31.08 6.37 13.24
C ILE A 168 -29.88 6.81 14.11
N THR A 169 -29.46 8.06 13.99
CA THR A 169 -28.33 8.57 14.77
C THR A 169 -28.66 8.70 16.26
N GLY A 170 -29.89 9.05 16.60
CA GLY A 170 -30.39 9.09 17.97
C GLY A 170 -30.35 7.70 18.63
N TYR A 171 -30.90 6.68 17.93
CA TYR A 171 -30.84 5.30 18.38
C TYR A 171 -29.40 4.81 18.65
N LEU A 172 -28.47 5.08 17.72
CA LEU A 172 -27.08 4.71 17.86
C LEU A 172 -26.40 5.41 19.04
N SER A 173 -26.69 6.69 19.24
CA SER A 173 -26.15 7.46 20.38
C SER A 173 -26.65 6.94 21.72
N LEU A 174 -27.92 6.57 21.84
CA LEU A 174 -28.51 5.99 23.06
C LEU A 174 -27.87 4.65 23.42
N ASN A 175 -27.44 3.87 22.44
CA ASN A 175 -26.80 2.58 22.62
C ASN A 175 -25.26 2.66 22.71
N SER A 176 -24.69 3.82 22.98
CA SER A 176 -23.23 4.04 23.09
C SER A 176 -22.43 3.67 21.83
N VAL A 177 -23.07 3.76 20.66
CA VAL A 177 -22.46 3.53 19.35
C VAL A 177 -22.12 4.87 18.73
N GLN A 178 -20.84 5.10 18.45
CA GLN A 178 -20.37 6.32 17.81
C GLN A 178 -20.41 6.19 16.28
N VAL A 179 -21.07 7.11 15.60
CA VAL A 179 -21.03 7.25 14.14
C VAL A 179 -19.76 8.01 13.76
N ARG A 180 -18.81 7.35 13.07
CA ARG A 180 -17.57 7.98 12.59
C ARG A 180 -17.73 8.68 11.25
N SER A 181 -18.49 8.04 10.37
CA SER A 181 -18.76 8.57 9.04
C SER A 181 -20.15 8.12 8.61
N LEU A 182 -20.86 9.02 7.97
CA LEU A 182 -22.19 8.81 7.44
C LEU A 182 -22.17 9.29 6.00
N ASN A 183 -22.54 8.40 5.08
CA ASN A 183 -22.70 8.74 3.67
C ASN A 183 -24.14 8.44 3.24
N VAL A 184 -24.82 9.44 2.70
CA VAL A 184 -26.20 9.32 2.28
C VAL A 184 -26.25 9.41 0.76
N LYS A 185 -26.87 8.41 0.14
CA LYS A 185 -27.17 8.41 -1.30
C LYS A 185 -28.68 8.29 -1.47
N LYS A 186 -29.24 9.14 -2.31
CA LYS A 186 -30.64 9.03 -2.70
C LYS A 186 -30.74 8.11 -3.91
N ASP A 187 -31.49 7.03 -3.79
CA ASP A 187 -31.89 6.20 -4.92
C ASP A 187 -33.14 6.84 -5.57
N LYS A 188 -32.94 7.33 -6.80
CA LYS A 188 -34.00 8.04 -7.52
C LYS A 188 -35.11 7.12 -8.05
N ASP A 189 -34.78 5.85 -8.28
CA ASP A 189 -35.68 4.87 -8.88
C ASP A 189 -36.68 4.31 -7.85
N ARG A 190 -36.28 4.26 -6.57
CA ARG A 190 -37.07 3.67 -5.48
C ARG A 190 -37.57 4.68 -4.43
N ASP A 191 -37.27 5.97 -4.63
CA ASP A 191 -37.51 7.07 -3.65
C ASP A 191 -37.11 6.69 -2.21
N CYS A 192 -35.96 6.05 -2.08
CA CYS A 192 -35.39 5.66 -0.80
C CYS A 192 -34.02 6.31 -0.59
N LEU A 193 -33.60 6.38 0.68
CA LEU A 193 -32.29 6.82 1.10
C LEU A 193 -31.46 5.60 1.48
N VAL A 194 -30.28 5.45 0.88
CA VAL A 194 -29.28 4.49 1.25
C VAL A 194 -28.26 5.20 2.13
N ILE A 195 -28.15 4.77 3.39
CA ILE A 195 -27.31 5.37 4.41
C ILE A 195 -26.20 4.39 4.75
N ASP A 196 -24.97 4.71 4.36
CA ASP A 196 -23.78 3.94 4.69
C ASP A 196 -23.17 4.47 6.00
N LEU A 197 -23.22 3.66 7.05
CA LEU A 197 -22.79 4.00 8.40
C LEU A 197 -21.48 3.27 8.76
N TYR A 198 -20.48 4.03 9.15
CA TYR A 198 -19.25 3.50 9.76
C TYR A 198 -19.34 3.71 11.27
N LEU A 199 -19.60 2.64 11.98
CA LEU A 199 -19.85 2.63 13.42
C LEU A 199 -18.59 2.24 14.20
N LYS A 200 -18.40 2.88 15.35
CA LYS A 200 -17.47 2.45 16.38
C LYS A 200 -18.28 1.99 17.59
N ILE A 201 -18.22 0.70 17.88
CA ILE A 201 -18.94 0.07 18.99
C ILE A 201 -18.11 0.25 20.27
N GLY A 202 -18.69 0.88 21.28
CA GLY A 202 -18.07 1.00 22.61
C GLY A 202 -18.09 -0.33 23.37
N LYS A 203 -17.23 -0.48 24.37
CA LYS A 203 -17.17 -1.70 25.21
C LYS A 203 -18.47 -2.02 25.98
N THR A 204 -19.33 -1.04 26.14
CA THR A 204 -20.63 -1.13 26.83
C THR A 204 -21.83 -1.22 25.88
N ALA A 205 -21.58 -1.24 24.57
CA ALA A 205 -22.64 -1.32 23.57
C ALA A 205 -23.16 -2.77 23.42
N PRO A 206 -24.44 -2.95 23.03
CA PRO A 206 -25.02 -4.27 22.75
C PRO A 206 -24.27 -5.01 21.65
N GLU A 207 -24.45 -6.32 21.56
CA GLU A 207 -23.90 -7.10 20.46
C GLU A 207 -24.36 -6.56 19.10
N GLY A 208 -23.49 -6.66 18.10
CA GLY A 208 -23.76 -6.09 16.77
C GLY A 208 -25.04 -6.63 16.12
N ALA A 209 -25.53 -7.82 16.51
CA ALA A 209 -26.80 -8.37 16.05
C ALA A 209 -27.99 -7.60 16.64
N ASP A 210 -27.90 -7.16 17.90
CA ASP A 210 -28.95 -6.40 18.58
C ASP A 210 -29.05 -4.98 18.02
N ILE A 211 -27.90 -4.38 17.65
CA ILE A 211 -27.86 -3.06 17.00
C ILE A 211 -28.54 -3.12 15.63
N VAL A 212 -28.30 -4.19 14.86
CA VAL A 212 -28.94 -4.38 13.53
C VAL A 212 -30.45 -4.58 13.69
N ARG A 213 -30.89 -5.38 14.67
CA ARG A 213 -32.31 -5.56 14.95
C ARG A 213 -32.99 -4.26 15.36
N GLY A 214 -32.42 -3.54 16.30
CA GLY A 214 -33.01 -2.27 16.72
C GLY A 214 -33.00 -1.18 15.65
N LEU A 215 -32.07 -1.22 14.70
CA LEU A 215 -32.13 -0.36 13.51
C LEU A 215 -33.24 -0.78 12.56
N GLN A 216 -33.57 -2.08 12.47
CA GLN A 216 -34.70 -2.58 11.67
C GLN A 216 -36.06 -2.21 12.25
N ASP A 217 -36.14 -2.05 13.58
CA ASP A 217 -37.36 -1.69 14.28
C ASP A 217 -37.69 -0.19 14.19
N ILE A 218 -36.80 0.64 13.65
CA ILE A 218 -37.02 2.06 13.43
C ILE A 218 -38.04 2.25 12.29
N ASP A 219 -39.11 3.02 12.57
CA ASP A 219 -40.14 3.30 11.59
C ASP A 219 -39.56 3.92 10.30
N GLY A 220 -39.95 3.34 9.16
CA GLY A 220 -39.47 3.76 7.84
C GLY A 220 -38.14 3.12 7.36
N VAL A 221 -37.51 2.27 8.15
CA VAL A 221 -36.35 1.45 7.72
C VAL A 221 -36.88 0.25 6.92
N LEU A 222 -36.40 0.12 5.69
CA LEU A 222 -36.80 -0.95 4.75
C LEU A 222 -35.87 -2.17 4.84
N SER A 223 -34.58 -1.96 4.99
CA SER A 223 -33.59 -3.04 5.18
C SER A 223 -32.34 -2.54 5.88
N VAL A 224 -31.69 -3.44 6.63
CA VAL A 224 -30.40 -3.21 7.25
C VAL A 224 -29.46 -4.33 6.84
N GLU A 225 -28.38 -4.01 6.17
CA GLU A 225 -27.37 -4.94 5.72
C GLU A 225 -26.09 -4.74 6.53
N ASN A 226 -25.60 -5.82 7.12
CA ASN A 226 -24.31 -5.83 7.80
C ASN A 226 -23.25 -6.31 6.79
N ALA A 227 -22.52 -5.39 6.17
CA ALA A 227 -21.42 -5.77 5.31
C ALA A 227 -20.18 -6.03 6.16
N LYS A 228 -19.60 -7.22 5.96
CA LYS A 228 -18.36 -7.68 6.62
C LYS A 228 -17.14 -6.83 6.26
#